data_6298a792f2a120c686f8d208660b563a
#
_entry.id   6298a792f2a120c686f8d208660b563a
#
_cell.length_a   1.000
_cell.length_b   1.000
_cell.length_c   1.000
_cell.angle_alpha   90.00
_cell.angle_beta   90.00
_cell.angle_gamma   90.00
#
_symmetry.space_group_name_H-M   'P 1'
#
loop_
_entity.id
_entity.type
_entity.pdbx_description
1 polymer ?
#
loop_
_entity_poly.entity_id
_entity_poly.type
_entity_poly.pdbx_seq_one_letter_code
_entity_poly.pdbx_strand_id
1 'polypeptide(L)'
;MRTSARETHARDRRAQRRGSPTCSARRHREKCCRRRFGRTIGFPRAHLREPLARLLYTDTPDLGDATHVIDKGIALLAPLGVTDARVHFPVVIPRPPVVESVVGRFGVGGYALINPGAAWPNKRWPPERFGGVAAALHRDMGLRSLVLWGPGEQALAGTVVGASSGAAESAPPTSIQDIVGIARHARVMISGDTGPLHIAGAVGTPIVALFGPTLAARNGPWLAQDIVVSRTAQCICLYERRCRRATPCIDDIGVEEVTAAVQRRLTAHV
;
A
#
# COMPACT_ATOMS: atom_id res chain seq x y z
N MET A 1 -11.36 64.05 33.42
CA MET A 1 -10.41 65.14 33.09
C MET A 1 -9.47 64.65 32.00
N ARG A 2 -9.59 65.34 30.88
CA ARG A 2 -8.53 65.65 29.84
C ARG A 2 -7.84 64.50 29.19
N THR A 3 -8.20 64.24 27.94
CA THR A 3 -7.86 64.89 26.64
C THR A 3 -6.50 64.46 26.09
N SER A 4 -6.59 63.83 24.90
CA SER A 4 -5.94 64.22 23.69
C SER A 4 -4.48 63.84 23.49
N ALA A 5 -4.25 63.01 22.46
CA ALA A 5 -3.47 63.41 21.31
C ALA A 5 -3.58 62.35 20.21
N ARG A 6 -4.38 62.69 19.18
CA ARG A 6 -4.16 62.19 17.80
C ARG A 6 -2.94 62.92 17.29
N GLU A 7 -2.11 62.21 16.53
CA GLU A 7 -1.61 62.73 15.25
C GLU A 7 -0.48 61.85 14.71
N THR A 8 -0.73 61.36 13.50
CA THR A 8 0.13 61.33 12.34
C THR A 8 1.38 60.41 12.33
N HIS A 9 1.23 59.27 11.65
CA HIS A 9 2.19 58.86 10.67
C HIS A 9 1.52 58.04 9.56
N ALA A 10 0.81 58.74 8.69
CA ALA A 10 0.53 58.33 7.34
C ALA A 10 1.64 58.89 6.44
N ARG A 11 2.60 58.11 6.09
CA ARG A 11 3.45 58.25 4.88
C ARG A 11 4.47 57.13 4.86
N ASP A 12 4.36 56.35 3.83
CA ASP A 12 5.37 55.61 3.10
C ASP A 12 5.12 54.10 3.01
N ARG A 13 4.04 53.75 2.32
CA ARG A 13 3.88 52.40 1.72
C ARG A 13 3.63 52.53 0.21
N ARG A 14 4.54 53.23 -0.47
CA ARG A 14 4.70 53.16 -1.92
C ARG A 14 6.16 52.80 -2.19
N ALA A 15 6.43 51.61 -2.50
CA ALA A 15 7.49 51.09 -3.37
C ALA A 15 7.88 49.70 -2.90
N GLN A 16 7.32 48.71 -3.50
CA GLN A 16 7.98 47.48 -3.95
C GLN A 16 6.94 46.43 -4.39
N ARG A 17 6.08 46.81 -5.32
CA ARG A 17 5.51 45.81 -6.23
C ARG A 17 6.62 45.49 -7.24
N ARG A 18 7.53 44.61 -6.85
CA ARG A 18 8.37 43.90 -7.83
C ARG A 18 7.47 42.96 -8.61
N GLY A 19 7.23 43.33 -9.86
CA GLY A 19 6.45 42.55 -10.79
C GLY A 19 6.99 41.13 -10.90
N SER A 20 6.13 40.17 -10.63
CA SER A 20 6.39 38.79 -11.00
C SER A 20 6.56 38.75 -12.53
N PRO A 21 7.63 38.18 -13.07
CA PRO A 21 7.74 38.05 -14.53
C PRO A 21 6.64 37.13 -15.04
N THR A 22 5.69 37.70 -15.78
CA THR A 22 4.68 36.97 -16.53
C THR A 22 5.38 36.20 -17.65
N CYS A 23 5.49 34.90 -17.49
CA CYS A 23 6.13 34.01 -18.45
C CYS A 23 5.17 33.75 -19.62
N SER A 24 5.25 34.52 -20.68
CA SER A 24 4.36 34.46 -21.84
C SER A 24 4.98 33.73 -23.03
N ALA A 25 5.26 32.45 -22.96
CA ALA A 25 5.38 31.54 -24.11
C ALA A 25 5.67 30.12 -23.60
N ARG A 26 5.09 29.10 -24.20
CA ARG A 26 5.25 27.68 -23.82
C ARG A 26 6.71 27.27 -23.63
N ARG A 27 7.62 27.64 -24.55
CA ARG A 27 9.06 27.34 -24.45
C ARG A 27 9.78 28.06 -23.30
N HIS A 28 9.29 29.23 -22.86
CA HIS A 28 9.86 29.97 -21.74
C HIS A 28 9.40 29.42 -20.40
N ARG A 29 8.19 28.84 -20.31
CA ARG A 29 7.72 28.17 -19.09
C ARG A 29 8.54 26.93 -18.74
N GLU A 30 8.91 26.14 -19.74
CA GLU A 30 9.75 24.97 -19.53
C GLU A 30 11.14 25.35 -18.99
N LYS A 31 11.77 26.40 -19.59
CA LYS A 31 13.08 26.90 -19.12
C LYS A 31 12.98 27.57 -17.74
N CYS A 32 11.88 28.24 -17.41
CA CYS A 32 11.68 28.90 -16.12
C CYS A 32 11.46 27.90 -14.98
N CYS A 33 10.67 26.82 -15.21
CA CYS A 33 10.52 25.74 -14.26
C CYS A 33 11.85 24.99 -14.04
N ARG A 34 12.58 24.68 -15.11
CA ARG A 34 13.89 24.01 -15.03
C ARG A 34 14.91 24.80 -14.21
N ARG A 35 14.92 26.15 -14.31
CA ARG A 35 15.82 26.99 -13.51
C ARG A 35 15.44 27.11 -12.04
N ARG A 36 14.15 26.94 -11.71
CA ARG A 36 13.66 27.16 -10.33
C ARG A 36 13.75 25.91 -9.45
N PHE A 37 13.72 24.71 -10.05
CA PHE A 37 13.66 23.43 -9.33
C PHE A 37 14.88 22.52 -9.55
N GLY A 38 15.92 22.97 -10.28
CA GLY A 38 17.09 22.15 -10.57
C GLY A 38 16.74 20.93 -11.45
N ARG A 39 17.33 19.78 -11.15
CA ARG A 39 17.02 18.52 -11.83
C ARG A 39 15.71 17.93 -11.30
N THR A 40 14.83 17.58 -12.21
CA THR A 40 13.56 16.91 -11.93
C THR A 40 13.58 15.56 -12.65
N ILE A 41 13.64 14.49 -11.90
CA ILE A 41 13.71 13.13 -12.42
C ILE A 41 12.32 12.50 -12.35
N GLY A 42 11.88 11.85 -13.41
CA GLY A 42 10.59 11.19 -13.43
C GLY A 42 10.52 10.05 -14.44
N PHE A 43 9.41 9.34 -14.43
CA PHE A 43 9.19 8.20 -15.31
C PHE A 43 9.11 8.60 -16.79
N PRO A 44 9.55 7.75 -17.71
CA PRO A 44 9.27 7.88 -19.14
C PRO A 44 7.77 7.95 -19.40
N ARG A 45 7.37 8.63 -20.48
CA ARG A 45 5.96 8.88 -20.83
C ARG A 45 5.07 7.62 -20.80
N ALA A 46 5.59 6.51 -21.26
CA ALA A 46 4.89 5.21 -21.31
C ALA A 46 4.51 4.66 -19.91
N HIS A 47 5.21 5.11 -18.86
CA HIS A 47 4.99 4.67 -17.48
C HIS A 47 4.24 5.70 -16.62
N LEU A 48 3.79 6.81 -17.22
CA LEU A 48 3.04 7.85 -16.53
C LEU A 48 1.54 7.63 -16.69
N ARG A 49 0.82 7.75 -15.57
CA ARG A 49 -0.64 7.83 -15.58
C ARG A 49 -1.12 9.11 -16.28
N GLU A 50 -0.39 10.21 -16.03
CA GLU A 50 -0.62 11.54 -16.60
C GLU A 50 0.50 11.86 -17.60
N PRO A 51 0.40 11.52 -18.89
CA PRO A 51 1.50 11.65 -19.85
C PRO A 51 2.07 13.06 -20.00
N LEU A 52 1.27 14.10 -19.69
CA LEU A 52 1.71 15.50 -19.72
C LEU A 52 2.72 15.83 -18.61
N ALA A 53 2.78 15.08 -17.52
CA ALA A 53 3.75 15.26 -16.46
C ALA A 53 5.20 15.11 -16.96
N ARG A 54 5.41 14.37 -18.07
CA ARG A 54 6.72 14.26 -18.74
C ARG A 54 7.36 15.62 -19.04
N LEU A 55 6.56 16.63 -19.34
CA LEU A 55 7.04 17.97 -19.66
C LEU A 55 7.71 18.68 -18.46
N LEU A 56 7.47 18.22 -17.25
CA LEU A 56 8.04 18.76 -16.02
C LEU A 56 9.39 18.13 -15.67
N TYR A 57 9.76 17.01 -16.29
CA TYR A 57 10.97 16.27 -15.97
C TYR A 57 12.13 16.69 -16.85
N THR A 58 13.30 16.92 -16.22
CA THR A 58 14.57 17.15 -16.92
C THR A 58 15.20 15.84 -17.38
N ASP A 59 15.06 14.83 -16.55
CA ASP A 59 15.65 13.51 -16.74
C ASP A 59 14.56 12.44 -16.67
N THR A 60 14.61 11.50 -17.61
CA THR A 60 13.76 10.32 -17.63
C THR A 60 14.63 9.12 -17.96
N PRO A 61 15.14 8.43 -16.93
CA PRO A 61 16.01 7.28 -17.13
C PRO A 61 15.25 6.14 -17.80
N ASP A 62 15.99 5.29 -18.50
CA ASP A 62 15.47 4.01 -18.94
C ASP A 62 15.19 3.13 -17.73
N LEU A 63 14.08 2.45 -17.74
CA LEU A 63 13.68 1.55 -16.66
C LEU A 63 14.11 0.10 -16.94
N GLY A 64 14.70 -0.19 -18.12
CA GLY A 64 15.03 -1.53 -18.55
C GLY A 64 13.82 -2.46 -18.45
N ASP A 65 14.03 -3.67 -17.94
CA ASP A 65 13.00 -4.70 -17.74
C ASP A 65 12.24 -4.57 -16.42
N ALA A 66 12.43 -3.46 -15.68
CA ALA A 66 11.81 -3.26 -14.39
C ALA A 66 10.28 -3.31 -14.50
N THR A 67 9.67 -4.31 -13.90
CA THR A 67 8.21 -4.48 -13.83
C THR A 67 7.65 -4.02 -12.51
N HIS A 68 8.31 -4.40 -11.41
CA HIS A 68 7.88 -4.07 -10.06
C HIS A 68 8.05 -2.57 -9.75
N VAL A 69 7.12 -2.00 -8.99
CA VAL A 69 7.14 -0.57 -8.66
C VAL A 69 8.39 -0.14 -7.88
N ILE A 70 8.96 -1.04 -7.08
CA ILE A 70 10.20 -0.81 -6.32
C ILE A 70 11.37 -0.68 -7.30
N ASP A 71 11.53 -1.63 -8.24
CA ASP A 71 12.61 -1.59 -9.23
C ASP A 71 12.52 -0.34 -10.11
N LYS A 72 11.30 0.01 -10.54
CA LYS A 72 11.06 1.27 -11.26
C LYS A 72 11.45 2.48 -10.44
N GLY A 73 11.15 2.46 -9.13
CA GLY A 73 11.55 3.53 -8.21
C GLY A 73 13.08 3.65 -8.09
N ILE A 74 13.78 2.52 -8.00
CA ILE A 74 15.24 2.48 -7.94
C ILE A 74 15.86 2.97 -9.25
N ALA A 75 15.33 2.58 -10.41
CA ALA A 75 15.83 3.04 -11.70
C ALA A 75 15.79 4.57 -11.86
N LEU A 76 14.88 5.27 -11.15
CA LEU A 76 14.88 6.74 -11.12
C LEU A 76 16.13 7.34 -10.45
N LEU A 77 16.89 6.57 -9.69
CA LEU A 77 18.10 7.04 -9.01
C LEU A 77 19.35 7.01 -9.90
N ALA A 78 19.30 6.32 -11.04
CA ALA A 78 20.43 6.19 -11.95
C ALA A 78 21.03 7.53 -12.42
N PRO A 79 20.22 8.59 -12.76
CA PRO A 79 20.76 9.90 -13.10
C PRO A 79 21.48 10.63 -11.94
N LEU A 80 21.33 10.12 -10.72
CA LEU A 80 22.03 10.61 -9.53
C LEU A 80 23.31 9.83 -9.23
N GLY A 81 23.68 8.86 -10.08
CA GLY A 81 24.85 8.01 -9.90
C GLY A 81 24.63 6.80 -8.98
N VAL A 82 23.39 6.51 -8.59
CA VAL A 82 23.05 5.31 -7.80
C VAL A 82 22.72 4.19 -8.76
N THR A 83 23.69 3.27 -8.98
CA THR A 83 23.56 2.15 -9.92
C THR A 83 23.48 0.78 -9.25
N ASP A 84 23.85 0.69 -7.98
CA ASP A 84 23.79 -0.55 -7.17
C ASP A 84 23.00 -0.28 -5.87
N ALA A 85 21.68 -0.24 -6.00
CA ALA A 85 20.78 -0.03 -4.86
C ALA A 85 20.27 -1.37 -4.35
N ARG A 86 20.62 -1.69 -3.09
CA ARG A 86 20.04 -2.83 -2.38
C ARG A 86 18.72 -2.41 -1.73
N VAL A 87 17.67 -3.21 -1.96
CA VAL A 87 16.37 -2.95 -1.34
C VAL A 87 16.44 -3.33 0.14
N HIS A 88 16.22 -2.35 0.98
CA HIS A 88 16.09 -2.51 2.41
C HIS A 88 14.94 -1.64 2.92
N PHE A 89 14.12 -2.18 3.80
CA PHE A 89 13.00 -1.48 4.42
C PHE A 89 13.37 -1.14 5.88
N PRO A 90 13.93 0.04 6.16
CA PRO A 90 14.38 0.42 7.51
C PRO A 90 13.17 0.85 8.38
N VAL A 91 12.26 -0.09 8.62
CA VAL A 91 11.06 0.17 9.40
C VAL A 91 11.36 0.02 10.88
N VAL A 92 11.14 1.09 11.66
CA VAL A 92 11.16 1.02 13.11
C VAL A 92 9.89 0.29 13.56
N ILE A 93 10.05 -0.76 14.37
CA ILE A 93 8.92 -1.55 14.86
C ILE A 93 8.41 -0.94 16.16
N PRO A 94 7.25 -0.28 16.16
CA PRO A 94 6.65 0.30 17.35
C PRO A 94 6.06 -0.79 18.23
N ARG A 95 5.97 -0.51 19.54
CA ARG A 95 5.30 -1.36 20.53
C ARG A 95 4.27 -0.57 21.32
N PRO A 96 3.23 -0.01 20.67
CA PRO A 96 2.16 0.65 21.39
C PRO A 96 1.31 -0.37 22.17
N PRO A 97 0.52 0.05 23.17
CA PRO A 97 -0.30 -0.85 24.00
C PRO A 97 -1.17 -1.83 23.20
N VAL A 98 -1.66 -1.43 22.04
CA VAL A 98 -2.46 -2.29 21.15
C VAL A 98 -1.64 -3.48 20.67
N VAL A 99 -0.39 -3.26 20.25
CA VAL A 99 0.51 -4.33 19.82
C VAL A 99 0.85 -5.26 20.98
N GLU A 100 1.17 -4.72 22.15
CA GLU A 100 1.45 -5.50 23.35
C GLU A 100 0.27 -6.37 23.77
N SER A 101 -0.95 -5.83 23.71
CA SER A 101 -2.18 -6.57 23.97
C SER A 101 -2.39 -7.72 23.00
N VAL A 102 -2.18 -7.50 21.69
CA VAL A 102 -2.30 -8.54 20.66
C VAL A 102 -1.24 -9.61 20.86
N VAL A 103 0.01 -9.23 21.05
CA VAL A 103 1.13 -10.18 21.26
C VAL A 103 0.96 -10.94 22.57
N GLY A 104 0.50 -10.29 23.63
CA GLY A 104 0.19 -10.95 24.90
C GLY A 104 -0.90 -12.00 24.79
N ARG A 105 -1.90 -11.76 23.93
CA ARG A 105 -3.05 -12.66 23.72
C ARG A 105 -2.73 -13.84 22.79
N PHE A 106 -2.00 -13.61 21.71
CA PHE A 106 -1.76 -14.62 20.66
C PHE A 106 -0.35 -15.22 20.71
N GLY A 107 0.61 -14.54 21.29
CA GLY A 107 2.02 -14.85 21.17
C GLY A 107 2.65 -14.34 19.88
N VAL A 108 3.99 -14.28 19.85
CA VAL A 108 4.75 -13.96 18.63
C VAL A 108 4.64 -15.15 17.65
N GLY A 109 4.20 -14.87 16.42
CA GLY A 109 3.98 -15.92 15.42
C GLY A 109 2.80 -16.84 15.74
N GLY A 110 1.95 -16.48 16.70
CA GLY A 110 0.80 -17.29 17.15
C GLY A 110 -0.50 -17.00 16.39
N TYR A 111 -0.50 -16.13 15.36
CA TYR A 111 -1.70 -15.77 14.62
C TYR A 111 -1.44 -15.49 13.15
N ALA A 112 -2.44 -15.76 12.32
CA ALA A 112 -2.54 -15.25 10.97
C ALA A 112 -3.18 -13.86 10.99
N LEU A 113 -2.67 -12.93 10.19
CA LEU A 113 -3.23 -11.60 10.02
C LEU A 113 -4.04 -11.55 8.74
N ILE A 114 -5.30 -11.21 8.82
CA ILE A 114 -6.23 -11.15 7.68
C ILE A 114 -6.65 -9.69 7.46
N ASN A 115 -6.56 -9.21 6.22
CA ASN A 115 -7.11 -7.92 5.83
C ASN A 115 -8.10 -8.10 4.67
N PRO A 116 -9.42 -8.10 4.94
CA PRO A 116 -10.44 -8.29 3.91
C PRO A 116 -10.76 -7.00 3.14
N GLY A 117 -10.35 -5.84 3.68
CA GLY A 117 -10.65 -4.53 3.12
C GLY A 117 -9.81 -4.19 1.87
N ALA A 118 -10.36 -3.38 0.99
CA ALA A 118 -9.66 -2.73 -0.11
C ALA A 118 -10.43 -1.50 -0.58
N ALA A 119 -9.70 -0.48 -1.09
CA ALA A 119 -10.31 0.74 -1.61
C ALA A 119 -11.17 0.51 -2.86
N TRP A 120 -10.89 -0.51 -3.65
CA TRP A 120 -11.66 -0.88 -4.83
C TRP A 120 -12.54 -2.09 -4.52
N PRO A 121 -13.87 -2.02 -4.76
CA PRO A 121 -14.75 -3.14 -4.49
C PRO A 121 -14.34 -4.45 -5.19
N ASN A 122 -13.87 -4.37 -6.44
CA ASN A 122 -13.45 -5.53 -7.22
C ASN A 122 -12.06 -6.08 -6.85
N LYS A 123 -11.39 -5.50 -5.84
CA LYS A 123 -10.20 -6.08 -5.18
C LYS A 123 -10.55 -6.79 -3.89
N ARG A 124 -11.79 -6.73 -3.43
CA ARG A 124 -12.23 -7.37 -2.21
C ARG A 124 -12.62 -8.80 -2.52
N TRP A 125 -11.90 -9.74 -1.97
CA TRP A 125 -12.32 -11.13 -1.94
C TRP A 125 -13.48 -11.29 -0.96
N PRO A 126 -14.47 -12.19 -1.20
CA PRO A 126 -15.61 -12.34 -0.31
C PRO A 126 -15.18 -12.57 1.14
N PRO A 127 -15.69 -11.77 2.10
CA PRO A 127 -15.25 -11.85 3.50
C PRO A 127 -15.57 -13.20 4.14
N GLU A 128 -16.65 -13.88 3.75
CA GLU A 128 -17.01 -15.21 4.22
C GLU A 128 -15.91 -16.23 3.90
N ARG A 129 -15.23 -16.07 2.77
CA ARG A 129 -14.15 -16.95 2.36
C ARG A 129 -12.87 -16.74 3.17
N PHE A 130 -12.59 -15.50 3.59
CA PHE A 130 -11.53 -15.26 4.58
C PHE A 130 -11.86 -15.96 5.91
N GLY A 131 -13.12 -15.96 6.32
CA GLY A 131 -13.60 -16.73 7.47
C GLY A 131 -13.36 -18.23 7.31
N GLY A 132 -13.68 -18.77 6.13
CA GLY A 132 -13.40 -20.18 5.78
C GLY A 132 -11.91 -20.53 5.85
N VAL A 133 -11.02 -19.62 5.37
CA VAL A 133 -9.57 -19.78 5.52
C VAL A 133 -9.17 -19.80 7.00
N ALA A 134 -9.67 -18.85 7.80
CA ALA A 134 -9.37 -18.79 9.23
C ALA A 134 -9.79 -20.08 9.95
N ALA A 135 -10.97 -20.61 9.64
CA ALA A 135 -11.45 -21.90 10.18
C ALA A 135 -10.55 -23.07 9.79
N ALA A 136 -10.13 -23.13 8.51
CA ALA A 136 -9.21 -24.15 8.03
C ALA A 136 -7.83 -24.07 8.69
N LEU A 137 -7.24 -22.87 8.80
CA LEU A 137 -5.95 -22.68 9.46
C LEU A 137 -5.98 -23.07 10.94
N HIS A 138 -7.08 -22.77 11.62
CA HIS A 138 -7.24 -23.18 13.01
C HIS A 138 -7.38 -24.72 13.15
N ARG A 139 -8.20 -25.34 12.32
CA ARG A 139 -8.42 -26.80 12.32
C ARG A 139 -7.15 -27.55 12.00
N ASP A 140 -6.42 -27.13 10.96
CA ASP A 140 -5.31 -27.91 10.39
C ASP A 140 -3.96 -27.60 11.05
N MET A 141 -3.80 -26.39 11.64
CA MET A 141 -2.52 -25.90 12.15
C MET A 141 -2.61 -25.30 13.56
N GLY A 142 -3.80 -25.26 14.19
CA GLY A 142 -4.01 -24.58 15.47
C GLY A 142 -3.83 -23.05 15.39
N LEU A 143 -3.73 -22.46 14.20
CA LEU A 143 -3.41 -21.06 13.99
C LEU A 143 -4.69 -20.20 14.00
N ARG A 144 -4.85 -19.37 15.03
CA ARG A 144 -5.94 -18.41 15.11
C ARG A 144 -5.69 -17.21 14.20
N SER A 145 -6.74 -16.45 13.90
CA SER A 145 -6.66 -15.32 12.99
C SER A 145 -7.06 -14.01 13.67
N LEU A 146 -6.32 -12.93 13.38
CA LEU A 146 -6.66 -11.56 13.73
C LEU A 146 -7.06 -10.82 12.46
N VAL A 147 -8.25 -10.19 12.46
CA VAL A 147 -8.82 -9.54 11.28
C VAL A 147 -8.68 -8.03 11.40
N LEU A 148 -7.88 -7.43 10.52
CA LEU A 148 -7.75 -5.98 10.41
C LEU A 148 -8.98 -5.37 9.75
N TRP A 149 -9.23 -4.11 10.08
CA TRP A 149 -10.25 -3.28 9.43
C TRP A 149 -9.84 -1.81 9.48
N GLY A 150 -10.20 -1.08 8.44
CA GLY A 150 -10.05 0.35 8.35
C GLY A 150 -11.37 1.10 8.57
N PRO A 151 -11.36 2.43 8.52
CA PRO A 151 -12.58 3.23 8.64
C PRO A 151 -13.67 2.76 7.67
N GLY A 152 -14.85 2.43 8.21
CA GLY A 152 -15.99 1.92 7.43
C GLY A 152 -15.92 0.44 7.04
N GLU A 153 -14.91 -0.31 7.48
CA GLU A 153 -14.73 -1.72 7.14
C GLU A 153 -15.03 -2.69 8.31
N GLN A 154 -15.48 -2.19 9.45
CA GLN A 154 -15.78 -3.00 10.65
C GLN A 154 -16.79 -4.12 10.34
N ALA A 155 -17.79 -3.84 9.51
CA ALA A 155 -18.77 -4.85 9.09
C ALA A 155 -18.14 -5.99 8.29
N LEU A 156 -17.14 -5.70 7.42
CA LEU A 156 -16.39 -6.73 6.70
C LEU A 156 -15.63 -7.64 7.67
N ALA A 157 -14.95 -7.06 8.66
CA ALA A 157 -14.26 -7.85 9.69
C ALA A 157 -15.25 -8.71 10.49
N GLY A 158 -16.41 -8.16 10.84
CA GLY A 158 -17.47 -8.92 11.50
C GLY A 158 -17.95 -10.12 10.70
N THR A 159 -18.09 -9.98 9.37
CA THR A 159 -18.46 -11.08 8.47
C THR A 159 -17.38 -12.18 8.45
N VAL A 160 -16.10 -11.82 8.38
CA VAL A 160 -14.98 -12.79 8.46
C VAL A 160 -15.04 -13.55 9.78
N VAL A 161 -15.21 -12.83 10.90
CA VAL A 161 -15.28 -13.44 12.24
C VAL A 161 -16.47 -14.39 12.34
N GLY A 162 -17.67 -13.96 11.88
CA GLY A 162 -18.87 -14.78 11.89
C GLY A 162 -18.73 -16.08 11.08
N ALA A 163 -18.02 -16.03 9.95
CA ALA A 163 -17.79 -17.19 9.07
C ALA A 163 -16.61 -18.07 9.52
N SER A 164 -15.87 -17.70 10.56
CA SER A 164 -14.63 -18.38 10.98
C SER A 164 -14.84 -19.56 11.95
N SER A 165 -16.07 -19.85 12.35
CA SER A 165 -16.36 -20.87 13.39
C SER A 165 -15.58 -20.63 14.70
N GLY A 166 -15.40 -19.38 15.11
CA GLY A 166 -14.66 -18.99 16.32
C GLY A 166 -13.12 -18.93 16.17
N ALA A 167 -12.60 -19.18 14.98
CA ALA A 167 -11.17 -19.20 14.72
C ALA A 167 -10.56 -17.81 14.51
N ALA A 168 -11.38 -16.77 14.32
CA ALA A 168 -10.93 -15.40 14.09
C ALA A 168 -11.52 -14.41 15.08
N GLU A 169 -10.80 -13.30 15.30
CA GLU A 169 -11.21 -12.16 16.09
C GLU A 169 -10.94 -10.88 15.32
N SER A 170 -11.81 -9.86 15.48
CA SER A 170 -11.56 -8.54 14.98
C SER A 170 -10.44 -7.86 15.76
N ALA A 171 -9.52 -7.22 15.06
CA ALA A 171 -8.54 -6.34 15.69
C ALA A 171 -9.25 -5.17 16.38
N PRO A 172 -8.69 -4.62 17.48
CA PRO A 172 -9.13 -3.32 17.97
C PRO A 172 -8.91 -2.24 16.90
N PRO A 173 -9.45 -1.03 17.05
CA PRO A 173 -9.10 0.09 16.19
C PRO A 173 -7.58 0.27 16.13
N THR A 174 -7.02 0.38 14.92
CA THR A 174 -5.57 0.41 14.70
C THR A 174 -5.15 1.66 13.93
N SER A 175 -4.05 2.26 14.34
CA SER A 175 -3.26 3.20 13.54
C SER A 175 -2.33 2.46 12.57
N ILE A 176 -1.69 3.18 11.66
CA ILE A 176 -0.65 2.59 10.79
C ILE A 176 0.51 2.03 11.62
N GLN A 177 0.89 2.69 12.73
CA GLN A 177 1.94 2.21 13.61
C GLN A 177 1.55 0.91 14.30
N ASP A 178 0.30 0.76 14.72
CA ASP A 178 -0.21 -0.48 15.28
C ASP A 178 -0.15 -1.61 14.25
N ILE A 179 -0.55 -1.34 12.99
CA ILE A 179 -0.48 -2.33 11.91
C ILE A 179 0.96 -2.79 11.65
N VAL A 180 1.94 -1.88 11.69
CA VAL A 180 3.38 -2.22 11.58
C VAL A 180 3.79 -3.21 12.67
N GLY A 181 3.48 -2.91 13.92
CA GLY A 181 3.82 -3.78 15.05
C GLY A 181 3.09 -5.12 15.03
N ILE A 182 1.77 -5.10 14.76
CA ILE A 182 0.95 -6.31 14.66
C ILE A 182 1.45 -7.21 13.51
N ALA A 183 1.68 -6.64 12.33
CA ALA A 183 2.18 -7.39 11.19
C ALA A 183 3.54 -8.04 11.46
N ARG A 184 4.48 -7.33 12.10
CA ARG A 184 5.81 -7.86 12.45
C ARG A 184 5.74 -9.13 13.30
N HIS A 185 4.73 -9.26 14.14
CA HIS A 185 4.57 -10.39 15.05
C HIS A 185 3.60 -11.45 14.56
N ALA A 186 2.97 -11.25 13.39
CA ALA A 186 2.11 -12.24 12.77
C ALA A 186 2.93 -13.37 12.11
N ARG A 187 2.37 -14.58 12.07
CA ARG A 187 2.96 -15.72 11.39
C ARG A 187 2.84 -15.63 9.87
N VAL A 188 1.75 -15.06 9.40
CA VAL A 188 1.47 -14.87 7.97
C VAL A 188 0.45 -13.75 7.80
N MET A 189 0.56 -12.99 6.70
CA MET A 189 -0.43 -12.02 6.24
C MET A 189 -1.19 -12.56 5.05
N ILE A 190 -2.53 -12.50 5.10
CA ILE A 190 -3.43 -12.85 3.99
C ILE A 190 -4.25 -11.63 3.62
N SER A 191 -4.07 -11.10 2.41
CA SER A 191 -4.71 -9.86 1.98
C SER A 191 -4.75 -9.71 0.47
N GLY A 192 -5.67 -8.89 -0.02
CA GLY A 192 -5.59 -8.35 -1.39
C GLY A 192 -4.48 -7.31 -1.55
N ASP A 193 -4.37 -6.73 -2.75
CA ASP A 193 -3.44 -5.62 -3.09
C ASP A 193 -3.85 -4.33 -2.36
N THR A 194 -3.30 -4.12 -1.16
CA THR A 194 -3.67 -3.05 -0.22
C THR A 194 -2.47 -2.54 0.58
N GLY A 195 -2.61 -1.39 1.22
CA GLY A 195 -1.57 -0.81 2.09
C GLY A 195 -1.07 -1.77 3.18
N PRO A 196 -1.93 -2.42 3.98
CA PRO A 196 -1.52 -3.39 4.99
C PRO A 196 -0.68 -4.55 4.46
N LEU A 197 -0.92 -5.03 3.22
CA LEU A 197 -0.07 -6.04 2.58
C LEU A 197 1.37 -5.57 2.43
N HIS A 198 1.57 -4.34 1.94
CA HIS A 198 2.90 -3.78 1.75
C HIS A 198 3.61 -3.48 3.07
N ILE A 199 2.87 -3.08 4.09
CA ILE A 199 3.40 -2.93 5.46
C ILE A 199 3.93 -4.28 5.95
N ALA A 200 3.14 -5.35 5.82
CA ALA A 200 3.56 -6.70 6.21
C ALA A 200 4.83 -7.14 5.49
N GLY A 201 4.92 -6.90 4.17
CA GLY A 201 6.13 -7.17 3.40
C GLY A 201 7.35 -6.38 3.88
N ALA A 202 7.17 -5.09 4.18
CA ALA A 202 8.26 -4.23 4.65
C ALA A 202 8.82 -4.63 6.02
N VAL A 203 8.02 -5.29 6.86
CA VAL A 203 8.46 -5.79 8.17
C VAL A 203 8.86 -7.27 8.17
N GLY A 204 8.85 -7.91 6.99
CA GLY A 204 9.29 -9.30 6.81
C GLY A 204 8.28 -10.36 7.25
N THR A 205 7.00 -10.02 7.34
CA THR A 205 5.94 -11.00 7.59
C THR A 205 5.74 -11.86 6.34
N PRO A 206 5.67 -13.20 6.44
CA PRO A 206 5.28 -14.07 5.33
C PRO A 206 3.93 -13.67 4.73
N ILE A 207 3.82 -13.68 3.39
CA ILE A 207 2.62 -13.18 2.71
C ILE A 207 1.99 -14.25 1.81
N VAL A 208 0.65 -14.29 1.83
CA VAL A 208 -0.19 -14.84 0.77
C VAL A 208 -1.10 -13.72 0.26
N ALA A 209 -0.87 -13.30 -0.98
CA ALA A 209 -1.51 -12.14 -1.59
C ALA A 209 -2.55 -12.57 -2.63
N LEU A 210 -3.74 -11.95 -2.59
CA LEU A 210 -4.85 -12.24 -3.50
C LEU A 210 -4.96 -11.12 -4.54
N PHE A 211 -4.87 -11.48 -5.82
CA PHE A 211 -4.88 -10.52 -6.92
C PHE A 211 -6.00 -10.79 -7.92
N GLY A 212 -6.80 -9.77 -8.19
CA GLY A 212 -7.84 -9.74 -9.22
C GLY A 212 -7.48 -8.75 -10.33
N PRO A 213 -7.96 -7.48 -10.26
CA PRO A 213 -7.85 -6.50 -11.35
C PRO A 213 -6.51 -5.76 -11.40
N THR A 214 -5.49 -6.22 -10.71
CA THR A 214 -4.15 -5.59 -10.71
C THR A 214 -3.06 -6.63 -10.91
N LEU A 215 -1.96 -6.21 -11.55
CA LEU A 215 -0.82 -7.09 -11.83
C LEU A 215 0.04 -7.29 -10.59
N ALA A 216 0.16 -8.51 -10.13
CA ALA A 216 1.06 -8.87 -9.04
C ALA A 216 2.53 -8.60 -9.37
N ALA A 217 2.95 -8.79 -10.63
CA ALA A 217 4.28 -8.45 -11.09
C ALA A 217 4.64 -6.97 -10.87
N ARG A 218 3.63 -6.08 -10.80
CA ARG A 218 3.83 -4.65 -10.55
C ARG A 218 3.78 -4.29 -9.07
N ASN A 219 2.81 -4.82 -8.33
CA ASN A 219 2.49 -4.40 -6.97
C ASN A 219 2.49 -5.57 -5.97
N GLY A 220 2.92 -6.76 -6.35
CA GLY A 220 2.89 -7.93 -5.47
C GLY A 220 3.88 -7.83 -4.31
N PRO A 221 3.93 -8.84 -3.47
CA PRO A 221 4.96 -8.97 -2.45
C PRO A 221 6.36 -8.94 -3.07
N TRP A 222 7.29 -8.32 -2.34
CA TRP A 222 8.67 -8.16 -2.81
C TRP A 222 9.52 -9.43 -2.66
N LEU A 223 9.26 -10.22 -1.63
CA LEU A 223 10.04 -11.43 -1.36
C LEU A 223 9.62 -12.56 -2.29
N ALA A 224 10.59 -13.22 -2.92
CA ALA A 224 10.33 -14.32 -3.85
C ALA A 224 9.63 -15.54 -3.21
N GLN A 225 9.75 -15.70 -1.90
CA GLN A 225 9.10 -16.77 -1.14
C GLN A 225 7.61 -16.51 -0.90
N ASP A 226 7.16 -15.26 -1.05
CA ASP A 226 5.76 -14.92 -0.84
C ASP A 226 4.89 -15.47 -1.98
N ILE A 227 3.69 -15.87 -1.65
CA ILE A 227 2.81 -16.54 -2.60
C ILE A 227 1.73 -15.58 -3.08
N VAL A 228 1.54 -15.53 -4.38
CA VAL A 228 0.46 -14.80 -5.03
C VAL A 228 -0.55 -15.78 -5.60
N VAL A 229 -1.80 -15.65 -5.17
CA VAL A 229 -2.97 -16.32 -5.77
C VAL A 229 -3.67 -15.28 -6.64
N SER A 230 -3.67 -15.47 -7.95
CA SER A 230 -4.10 -14.44 -8.90
C SER A 230 -5.12 -14.94 -9.92
N ARG A 231 -6.03 -14.03 -10.29
CA ARG A 231 -6.96 -14.18 -11.42
C ARG A 231 -6.78 -13.06 -12.44
N THR A 232 -5.61 -12.43 -12.45
CA THR A 232 -5.31 -11.31 -13.36
C THR A 232 -5.40 -11.72 -14.83
N ALA A 233 -4.99 -12.94 -15.17
CA ALA A 233 -5.06 -13.44 -16.55
C ALA A 233 -6.50 -13.54 -17.08
N GLN A 234 -7.48 -13.75 -16.21
CA GLN A 234 -8.91 -13.82 -16.55
C GLN A 234 -9.62 -12.46 -16.42
N CYS A 235 -8.88 -11.42 -16.00
CA CYS A 235 -9.45 -10.10 -15.75
C CYS A 235 -9.63 -9.30 -17.05
N ILE A 236 -10.87 -8.92 -17.37
CA ILE A 236 -11.22 -8.07 -18.52
C ILE A 236 -11.29 -6.57 -18.20
N CYS A 237 -11.07 -6.21 -16.92
CA CYS A 237 -11.14 -4.84 -16.39
C CYS A 237 -9.88 -4.47 -15.60
N LEU A 238 -8.71 -4.81 -16.17
CA LEU A 238 -7.42 -4.57 -15.53
C LEU A 238 -7.23 -3.07 -15.23
N TYR A 239 -6.88 -2.75 -13.97
CA TYR A 239 -6.74 -1.39 -13.44
C TYR A 239 -8.02 -0.52 -13.45
N GLU A 240 -9.19 -1.12 -13.67
CA GLU A 240 -10.48 -0.44 -13.51
C GLU A 240 -11.06 -0.70 -12.10
N ARG A 241 -11.72 0.32 -11.53
CA ARG A 241 -12.34 0.21 -10.19
C ARG A 241 -13.66 -0.56 -10.20
N ARG A 242 -14.25 -0.75 -11.38
CA ARG A 242 -15.51 -1.47 -11.57
C ARG A 242 -15.26 -2.69 -12.44
N CYS A 243 -15.77 -3.82 -12.00
CA CYS A 243 -15.73 -5.02 -12.81
C CYS A 243 -16.84 -4.98 -13.87
N ARG A 244 -16.54 -5.49 -15.08
CA ARG A 244 -17.51 -5.65 -16.17
C ARG A 244 -18.15 -7.03 -16.15
N ARG A 245 -17.67 -7.96 -15.33
CA ARG A 245 -18.28 -9.26 -15.09
C ARG A 245 -19.40 -9.09 -14.06
N ALA A 246 -20.35 -10.04 -14.04
CA ALA A 246 -21.39 -10.12 -13.01
C ALA A 246 -20.75 -10.30 -11.61
N THR A 247 -19.69 -11.10 -11.51
CA THR A 247 -18.87 -11.25 -10.32
C THR A 247 -17.41 -10.89 -10.63
N PRO A 248 -16.68 -10.22 -9.73
CA PRO A 248 -15.26 -9.93 -9.89
C PRO A 248 -14.44 -11.21 -10.11
N CYS A 249 -13.35 -11.11 -10.90
CA CYS A 249 -12.48 -12.24 -11.15
C CYS A 249 -11.80 -12.79 -9.88
N ILE A 250 -11.59 -11.95 -8.87
CA ILE A 250 -11.02 -12.37 -7.60
C ILE A 250 -11.92 -13.40 -6.87
N ASP A 251 -13.23 -13.39 -7.15
CA ASP A 251 -14.18 -14.33 -6.57
C ASP A 251 -14.01 -15.76 -7.13
N ASP A 252 -13.25 -15.93 -8.22
CA ASP A 252 -12.91 -17.25 -8.75
C ASP A 252 -11.80 -17.95 -7.92
N ILE A 253 -11.18 -17.26 -6.93
CA ILE A 253 -10.22 -17.84 -5.99
C ILE A 253 -10.98 -18.65 -4.93
N GLY A 254 -10.60 -19.92 -4.73
CA GLY A 254 -11.20 -20.82 -3.73
C GLY A 254 -10.55 -20.73 -2.35
N VAL A 255 -11.28 -21.12 -1.30
CA VAL A 255 -10.78 -21.18 0.09
C VAL A 255 -9.64 -22.19 0.20
N GLU A 256 -9.79 -23.36 -0.39
CA GLU A 256 -8.80 -24.45 -0.37
C GLU A 256 -7.49 -24.02 -1.03
N GLU A 257 -7.58 -23.26 -2.13
CA GLU A 257 -6.41 -22.71 -2.85
C GLU A 257 -5.61 -21.76 -1.97
N VAL A 258 -6.31 -20.85 -1.26
CA VAL A 258 -5.67 -19.90 -0.33
C VAL A 258 -5.08 -20.63 0.88
N THR A 259 -5.81 -21.57 1.46
CA THR A 259 -5.33 -22.36 2.60
C THR A 259 -4.06 -23.15 2.23
N ALA A 260 -4.06 -23.83 1.07
CA ALA A 260 -2.89 -24.53 0.58
C ALA A 260 -1.71 -23.57 0.30
N ALA A 261 -1.98 -22.35 -0.19
CA ALA A 261 -0.94 -21.34 -0.36
C ALA A 261 -0.32 -20.93 0.98
N VAL A 262 -1.14 -20.75 2.03
CA VAL A 262 -0.63 -20.44 3.38
C VAL A 262 0.25 -21.58 3.91
N GLN A 263 -0.20 -22.83 3.79
CA GLN A 263 0.56 -24.00 4.22
C GLN A 263 1.93 -24.05 3.51
N ARG A 264 1.95 -23.93 2.17
CA ARG A 264 3.20 -23.89 1.40
C ARG A 264 4.10 -22.74 1.83
N ARG A 265 3.56 -21.53 2.05
CA ARG A 265 4.36 -20.36 2.45
C ARG A 265 5.02 -20.56 3.81
N LEU A 266 4.34 -21.22 4.74
CA LEU A 266 4.84 -21.46 6.09
C LEU A 266 5.81 -22.64 6.16
N THR A 267 5.72 -23.63 5.26
CA THR A 267 6.66 -24.76 5.18
C THR A 267 7.95 -24.41 4.41
N ALA A 268 7.93 -23.42 3.53
CA ALA A 268 9.11 -22.97 2.78
C ALA A 268 10.23 -22.32 3.64
N HIS A 269 10.08 -22.29 4.97
CA HIS A 269 11.03 -21.70 5.92
C HIS A 269 11.69 -22.75 6.85
N VAL A 270 11.56 -24.05 6.54
CA VAL A 270 12.27 -25.12 7.28
C VAL A 270 13.54 -25.50 6.55
#